data_1f0ca142b0a42e501364d6de0692907a
#
_entry.id   1f0ca142b0a42e501364d6de0692907a
#
_cell.length_a   1.000
_cell.length_b   1.000
_cell.length_c   1.000
_cell.angle_alpha   90.00
_cell.angle_beta   90.00
_cell.angle_gamma   90.00
#
_symmetry.space_group_name_H-M   'P 1'
#
loop_
_entity.id
_entity.type
_entity.pdbx_description
1 polymer ?
#
loop_
_entity_poly.entity_id
_entity_poly.type
_entity_poly.pdbx_seq_one_letter_code
_entity_poly.pdbx_strand_id
1 'polypeptide(L)'
;NLHIIGTMNTADRSLAMMDTALRRRFDFVEMMPEPKKLQGKLVNGIDLERLLIVLNERIEVLYDREHTLGHAFFMPVVDLRDGNEQKGIEANEQAAFIELQNTFKNKIIPLLEEYFFEDWNKIRLVLGDNCKKSDALSQYVFIQQHTASYNDIFGSGHGLETYEDKKTTYKLADFNDESAAWHQPLAYKAIYDATVLKAVEKSTNSDDEQESSNL
;
A
#
# COMPACT_ATOMS: atom_id res chain seq x y z
N ASN A 1 3.82 -26.46 -38.42
CA ASN A 1 4.16 -25.10 -37.98
C ASN A 1 4.22 -25.09 -36.45
N LEU A 2 5.34 -24.67 -35.91
CA LEU A 2 5.56 -24.54 -34.46
C LEU A 2 5.47 -23.05 -34.11
N HIS A 3 4.62 -22.71 -33.13
CA HIS A 3 4.56 -21.41 -32.51
C HIS A 3 5.07 -21.49 -31.07
N ILE A 4 5.97 -20.60 -30.68
CA ILE A 4 6.53 -20.53 -29.34
C ILE A 4 6.04 -19.23 -28.70
N ILE A 5 5.38 -19.34 -27.55
CA ILE A 5 4.97 -18.21 -26.71
C ILE A 5 5.75 -18.34 -25.40
N GLY A 6 6.46 -17.28 -25.02
CA GLY A 6 7.17 -17.19 -23.77
C GLY A 6 6.74 -15.99 -22.96
N THR A 7 6.86 -16.05 -21.63
CA THR A 7 6.65 -14.91 -20.73
C THR A 7 7.97 -14.57 -20.05
N MET A 8 8.18 -13.30 -19.79
CA MET A 8 9.39 -12.79 -19.15
C MET A 8 9.01 -11.68 -18.17
N ASN A 9 9.61 -11.70 -16.98
CA ASN A 9 9.53 -10.58 -16.04
C ASN A 9 10.73 -9.66 -16.27
N THR A 10 10.48 -8.42 -16.70
CA THR A 10 11.53 -7.42 -16.97
C THR A 10 12.06 -6.77 -15.69
N ALA A 11 11.33 -6.83 -14.58
CA ALA A 11 11.77 -6.34 -13.28
C ALA A 11 12.90 -7.19 -12.68
N ASP A 12 12.99 -8.46 -13.06
CA ASP A 12 14.05 -9.36 -12.59
C ASP A 12 15.39 -9.08 -13.31
N ARG A 13 16.21 -8.25 -12.69
CA ARG A 13 17.54 -7.88 -13.21
C ARG A 13 18.52 -9.06 -13.25
N SER A 14 18.26 -10.13 -12.52
CA SER A 14 19.12 -11.32 -12.53
C SER A 14 19.06 -12.08 -13.87
N LEU A 15 17.95 -11.91 -14.59
CA LEU A 15 17.74 -12.43 -15.95
C LEU A 15 18.13 -11.41 -17.04
N ALA A 16 18.81 -10.37 -16.70
CA ALA A 16 18.91 -9.10 -17.38
C ALA A 16 19.77 -9.05 -18.64
N MET A 17 20.08 -10.14 -19.27
CA MET A 17 20.72 -10.05 -20.60
C MET A 17 20.15 -11.13 -21.51
N MET A 18 18.89 -10.97 -21.89
CA MET A 18 18.45 -11.71 -23.07
C MET A 18 19.37 -11.34 -24.23
N ASP A 19 20.08 -12.35 -24.75
CA ASP A 19 20.99 -12.18 -25.88
C ASP A 19 20.29 -11.40 -26.99
N THR A 20 20.94 -10.38 -27.49
CA THR A 20 20.47 -9.54 -28.59
C THR A 20 20.05 -10.38 -29.81
N ALA A 21 20.65 -11.55 -30.00
CA ALA A 21 20.29 -12.50 -31.04
C ALA A 21 18.92 -13.14 -30.84
N LEU A 22 18.50 -13.40 -29.59
CA LEU A 22 17.14 -13.86 -29.27
C LEU A 22 16.14 -12.73 -29.44
N ARG A 23 16.48 -11.53 -28.99
CA ARG A 23 15.57 -10.38 -29.10
C ARG A 23 15.16 -10.05 -30.55
N ARG A 24 16.02 -10.35 -31.52
CA ARG A 24 15.72 -10.14 -32.95
C ARG A 24 14.82 -11.22 -33.59
N ARG A 25 14.56 -12.32 -32.85
CA ARG A 25 13.82 -13.49 -33.38
C ARG A 25 12.40 -13.61 -32.81
N PHE A 26 12.04 -12.75 -31.87
CA PHE A 26 10.73 -12.75 -31.24
C PHE A 26 10.07 -11.37 -31.38
N ASP A 27 8.76 -11.37 -31.52
CA ASP A 27 7.95 -10.18 -31.34
C ASP A 27 7.66 -10.02 -29.86
N PHE A 28 7.96 -8.83 -29.30
CA PHE A 28 7.74 -8.53 -27.89
C PHE A 28 6.45 -7.75 -27.73
N VAL A 29 5.61 -8.23 -26.81
CA VAL A 29 4.39 -7.57 -26.41
C VAL A 29 4.54 -7.17 -24.94
N GLU A 30 4.58 -5.88 -24.67
CA GLU A 30 4.63 -5.35 -23.31
C GLU A 30 3.26 -5.54 -22.63
N MET A 31 3.27 -6.09 -21.43
CA MET A 31 2.06 -6.32 -20.64
C MET A 31 2.09 -5.47 -19.38
N MET A 32 1.75 -4.20 -19.51
CA MET A 32 1.65 -3.27 -18.39
C MET A 32 0.35 -3.48 -17.59
N PRO A 33 0.32 -3.02 -16.32
CA PRO A 33 -0.91 -2.96 -15.55
C PRO A 33 -2.02 -2.23 -16.31
N GLU A 34 -3.23 -2.77 -16.26
CA GLU A 34 -4.42 -2.20 -16.89
C GLU A 34 -5.46 -1.81 -15.82
N PRO A 35 -5.32 -0.64 -15.14
CA PRO A 35 -6.24 -0.23 -14.08
C PRO A 35 -7.70 -0.19 -14.53
N LYS A 36 -7.97 0.09 -15.81
CA LYS A 36 -9.32 0.11 -16.39
C LYS A 36 -10.09 -1.20 -16.21
N LYS A 37 -9.42 -2.34 -16.03
CA LYS A 37 -10.08 -3.62 -15.69
C LYS A 37 -10.75 -3.60 -14.32
N LEU A 38 -10.39 -2.64 -13.48
CA LEU A 38 -10.97 -2.39 -12.14
C LEU A 38 -11.99 -1.25 -12.16
N GLN A 39 -12.32 -0.68 -13.33
CA GLN A 39 -13.22 0.47 -13.44
C GLN A 39 -14.60 0.16 -12.83
N GLY A 40 -15.06 1.06 -11.95
CA GLY A 40 -16.33 0.91 -11.26
C GLY A 40 -16.36 -0.17 -10.17
N LYS A 41 -15.22 -0.80 -9.86
CA LYS A 41 -15.12 -1.81 -8.80
C LYS A 41 -14.86 -1.12 -7.46
N LEU A 42 -15.94 -1.00 -6.66
CA LEU A 42 -15.90 -0.41 -5.33
C LEU A 42 -16.01 -1.51 -4.26
N VAL A 43 -15.22 -1.47 -3.21
CA VAL A 43 -15.29 -2.36 -2.05
C VAL A 43 -15.33 -1.49 -0.78
N ASN A 44 -16.40 -1.54 -0.03
CA ASN A 44 -16.68 -0.61 1.08
C ASN A 44 -16.45 0.86 0.67
N GLY A 45 -16.81 1.18 -0.60
CA GLY A 45 -16.61 2.48 -1.20
C GLY A 45 -15.15 2.82 -1.53
N ILE A 46 -14.21 1.87 -1.45
CA ILE A 46 -12.83 2.00 -1.92
C ILE A 46 -12.83 1.76 -3.43
N ASP A 47 -12.37 2.72 -4.21
CA ASP A 47 -12.24 2.62 -5.66
C ASP A 47 -10.92 1.90 -6.01
N LEU A 48 -11.03 0.65 -6.47
CA LEU A 48 -9.87 -0.21 -6.76
C LEU A 48 -9.06 0.31 -7.96
N GLU A 49 -9.70 0.94 -8.95
CA GLU A 49 -9.00 1.54 -10.10
C GLU A 49 -8.13 2.70 -9.64
N ARG A 50 -8.70 3.67 -8.90
CA ARG A 50 -7.97 4.82 -8.37
C ARG A 50 -6.88 4.40 -7.40
N LEU A 51 -7.16 3.41 -6.55
CA LEU A 51 -6.20 2.86 -5.61
C LEU A 51 -4.96 2.31 -6.35
N LEU A 52 -5.15 1.47 -7.36
CA LEU A 52 -4.07 0.92 -8.17
C LEU A 52 -3.29 2.00 -8.92
N ILE A 53 -3.97 2.97 -9.52
CA ILE A 53 -3.34 4.08 -10.25
C ILE A 53 -2.38 4.84 -9.31
N VAL A 54 -2.86 5.29 -8.16
CA VAL A 54 -2.05 6.11 -7.25
C VAL A 54 -0.90 5.33 -6.62
N LEU A 55 -1.11 4.06 -6.27
CA LEU A 55 -0.02 3.20 -5.81
C LEU A 55 1.09 3.10 -6.87
N ASN A 56 0.72 2.85 -8.12
CA ASN A 56 1.68 2.70 -9.22
C ASN A 56 2.38 4.01 -9.58
N GLU A 57 1.68 5.13 -9.59
CA GLU A 57 2.31 6.45 -9.79
C GLU A 57 3.42 6.72 -8.75
N ARG A 58 3.14 6.38 -7.48
CA ARG A 58 4.12 6.57 -6.40
C ARG A 58 5.28 5.58 -6.48
N ILE A 59 5.01 4.33 -6.84
CA ILE A 59 6.05 3.31 -7.04
C ILE A 59 6.96 3.73 -8.20
N GLU A 60 6.40 4.17 -9.33
CA GLU A 60 7.17 4.62 -10.49
C GLU A 60 8.11 5.79 -10.15
N VAL A 61 7.62 6.76 -9.37
CA VAL A 61 8.42 7.92 -8.94
C VAL A 61 9.53 7.53 -7.94
N LEU A 62 9.25 6.61 -7.02
CA LEU A 62 10.19 6.26 -5.94
C LEU A 62 11.16 5.14 -6.32
N TYR A 63 10.83 4.38 -7.34
CA TYR A 63 11.62 3.23 -7.78
C TYR A 63 11.74 3.20 -9.31
N ASP A 64 10.83 2.57 -10.03
CA ASP A 64 10.76 2.60 -11.49
C ASP A 64 9.42 2.05 -12.02
N ARG A 65 9.24 2.14 -13.33
CA ARG A 65 8.06 1.69 -14.06
C ARG A 65 7.88 0.16 -14.08
N GLU A 66 8.98 -0.58 -14.07
CA GLU A 66 8.99 -2.05 -14.20
C GLU A 66 8.44 -2.75 -12.96
N HIS A 67 8.44 -2.05 -11.82
CA HIS A 67 8.01 -2.56 -10.52
C HIS A 67 6.58 -2.18 -10.14
N THR A 68 5.79 -1.68 -11.09
CA THR A 68 4.38 -1.33 -10.83
C THR A 68 3.52 -2.56 -10.56
N LEU A 69 2.52 -2.40 -9.69
CA LEU A 69 1.59 -3.47 -9.30
C LEU A 69 0.63 -3.82 -10.44
N GLY A 70 0.50 -5.10 -10.75
CA GLY A 70 -0.48 -5.59 -11.72
C GLY A 70 -1.92 -5.50 -11.19
N HIS A 71 -2.89 -5.19 -12.07
CA HIS A 71 -4.32 -5.26 -11.73
C HIS A 71 -4.74 -6.66 -11.25
N ALA A 72 -3.99 -7.69 -11.61
CA ALA A 72 -4.22 -9.07 -11.20
C ALA A 72 -4.20 -9.27 -9.66
N PHE A 73 -3.52 -8.41 -8.90
CA PHE A 73 -3.54 -8.44 -7.44
C PHE A 73 -4.95 -8.24 -6.88
N PHE A 74 -5.78 -7.44 -7.55
CA PHE A 74 -7.13 -7.11 -7.12
C PHE A 74 -8.23 -7.98 -7.75
N MET A 75 -7.90 -8.86 -8.70
CA MET A 75 -8.91 -9.72 -9.34
C MET A 75 -9.61 -10.66 -8.35
N PRO A 76 -8.95 -11.28 -7.35
CA PRO A 76 -9.64 -12.07 -6.33
C PRO A 76 -10.66 -11.25 -5.52
N VAL A 77 -10.33 -9.98 -5.25
CA VAL A 77 -11.23 -9.04 -4.57
C VAL A 77 -12.47 -8.77 -5.42
N VAL A 78 -12.28 -8.56 -6.73
CA VAL A 78 -13.36 -8.35 -7.69
C VAL A 78 -14.25 -9.60 -7.83
N ASP A 79 -13.65 -10.78 -7.90
CA ASP A 79 -14.39 -12.05 -7.97
C ASP A 79 -15.33 -12.21 -6.76
N LEU A 80 -14.86 -11.88 -5.54
CA LEU A 80 -15.67 -11.93 -4.33
C LEU A 80 -16.74 -10.84 -4.27
N ARG A 81 -16.40 -9.64 -4.74
CA ARG A 81 -17.34 -8.51 -4.76
C ARG A 81 -18.51 -8.74 -5.71
N ASP A 82 -18.22 -9.18 -6.94
CA ASP A 82 -19.20 -9.28 -8.02
C ASP A 82 -19.82 -10.69 -8.10
N GLY A 83 -19.20 -11.68 -7.49
CA GLY A 83 -19.40 -13.08 -7.75
C GLY A 83 -18.69 -13.53 -9.03
N ASN A 84 -18.41 -14.81 -9.13
CA ASN A 84 -17.80 -15.42 -10.30
C ASN A 84 -18.36 -16.84 -10.51
N GLU A 85 -19.34 -16.97 -11.38
CA GLU A 85 -20.02 -18.25 -11.64
C GLU A 85 -19.05 -19.33 -12.15
N GLN A 86 -18.04 -18.96 -12.94
CA GLN A 86 -17.05 -19.92 -13.46
C GLN A 86 -16.18 -20.52 -12.35
N LYS A 87 -16.01 -19.77 -11.24
CA LYS A 87 -15.27 -20.20 -10.05
C LYS A 87 -16.19 -20.68 -8.93
N GLY A 88 -17.50 -20.63 -9.10
CA GLY A 88 -18.47 -20.97 -8.06
C GLY A 88 -18.47 -20.00 -6.87
N ILE A 89 -18.13 -18.73 -7.12
CA ILE A 89 -18.04 -17.68 -6.10
C ILE A 89 -19.32 -16.84 -6.12
N GLU A 90 -20.00 -16.74 -4.98
CA GLU A 90 -21.11 -15.82 -4.78
C GLU A 90 -20.62 -14.44 -4.36
N ALA A 91 -21.35 -13.39 -4.77
CA ALA A 91 -21.01 -12.00 -4.45
C ALA A 91 -21.13 -11.76 -2.93
N ASN A 92 -20.05 -11.19 -2.35
CA ASN A 92 -20.00 -10.88 -0.91
C ASN A 92 -19.05 -9.71 -0.65
N GLU A 93 -19.61 -8.54 -0.35
CA GLU A 93 -18.86 -7.30 -0.09
C GLU A 93 -17.91 -7.43 1.11
N GLN A 94 -18.33 -8.07 2.19
CA GLN A 94 -17.49 -8.27 3.37
C GLN A 94 -16.32 -9.20 3.07
N ALA A 95 -16.55 -10.30 2.37
CA ALA A 95 -15.48 -11.20 1.94
C ALA A 95 -14.50 -10.50 0.99
N ALA A 96 -14.99 -9.65 0.10
CA ALA A 96 -14.16 -8.85 -0.79
C ALA A 96 -13.26 -7.88 -0.02
N PHE A 97 -13.76 -7.23 1.04
CA PHE A 97 -12.94 -6.36 1.88
C PHE A 97 -11.88 -7.14 2.66
N ILE A 98 -12.22 -8.30 3.21
CA ILE A 98 -11.24 -9.18 3.87
C ILE A 98 -10.15 -9.62 2.87
N GLU A 99 -10.51 -9.95 1.63
CA GLU A 99 -9.53 -10.30 0.61
C GLU A 99 -8.65 -9.11 0.22
N LEU A 100 -9.18 -7.89 0.22
CA LEU A 100 -8.38 -6.68 0.02
C LEU A 100 -7.33 -6.53 1.14
N GLN A 101 -7.72 -6.71 2.41
CA GLN A 101 -6.81 -6.72 3.54
C GLN A 101 -5.71 -7.79 3.38
N ASN A 102 -6.10 -9.02 3.00
CA ASN A 102 -5.18 -10.12 2.75
C ASN A 102 -4.23 -9.83 1.59
N THR A 103 -4.71 -9.19 0.53
CA THR A 103 -3.91 -8.77 -0.61
C THR A 103 -2.83 -7.76 -0.18
N PHE A 104 -3.19 -6.79 0.65
CA PHE A 104 -2.19 -5.86 1.20
C PHE A 104 -1.20 -6.59 2.12
N LYS A 105 -1.70 -7.34 3.12
CA LYS A 105 -0.87 -8.05 4.11
C LYS A 105 0.12 -9.03 3.48
N ASN A 106 -0.36 -9.86 2.55
CA ASN A 106 0.39 -11.03 2.12
C ASN A 106 1.08 -10.85 0.77
N LYS A 107 0.77 -9.77 0.04
CA LYS A 107 1.29 -9.54 -1.32
C LYS A 107 1.89 -8.15 -1.49
N ILE A 108 1.11 -7.08 -1.25
CA ILE A 108 1.54 -5.70 -1.56
C ILE A 108 2.62 -5.25 -0.58
N ILE A 109 2.41 -5.38 0.74
CA ILE A 109 3.40 -4.95 1.74
C ILE A 109 4.72 -5.70 1.59
N PRO A 110 4.75 -7.06 1.53
CA PRO A 110 6.00 -7.78 1.32
C PRO A 110 6.73 -7.39 0.03
N LEU A 111 5.97 -7.12 -1.04
CA LEU A 111 6.54 -6.69 -2.31
C LEU A 111 7.17 -5.28 -2.21
N LEU A 112 6.53 -4.35 -1.50
CA LEU A 112 7.08 -3.03 -1.25
C LEU A 112 8.32 -3.08 -0.35
N GLU A 113 8.35 -3.98 0.65
CA GLU A 113 9.55 -4.22 1.48
C GLU A 113 10.73 -4.68 0.61
N GLU A 114 10.50 -5.60 -0.33
CA GLU A 114 11.51 -6.06 -1.27
C GLU A 114 11.97 -4.94 -2.21
N TYR A 115 11.05 -4.19 -2.81
CA TYR A 115 11.37 -3.13 -3.76
C TYR A 115 12.17 -2.00 -3.14
N PHE A 116 11.84 -1.61 -1.92
CA PHE A 116 12.47 -0.50 -1.22
C PHE A 116 13.54 -0.91 -0.21
N PHE A 117 13.94 -2.21 -0.18
CA PHE A 117 14.97 -2.71 0.72
C PHE A 117 14.70 -2.29 2.19
N GLU A 118 13.47 -2.48 2.64
CA GLU A 118 13.00 -2.08 3.98
C GLU A 118 13.11 -0.58 4.28
N ASP A 119 13.18 0.28 3.25
CA ASP A 119 13.02 1.73 3.44
C ASP A 119 11.56 2.07 3.76
N TRP A 120 11.21 1.92 5.01
CA TRP A 120 9.86 2.13 5.53
C TRP A 120 9.32 3.53 5.25
N ASN A 121 10.21 4.53 5.12
CA ASN A 121 9.78 5.89 4.78
C ASN A 121 9.21 5.94 3.35
N LYS A 122 9.83 5.26 2.39
CA LYS A 122 9.30 5.16 1.03
C LYS A 122 7.98 4.39 1.00
N ILE A 123 7.88 3.27 1.73
CA ILE A 123 6.64 2.49 1.82
C ILE A 123 5.51 3.36 2.40
N ARG A 124 5.78 4.15 3.44
CA ARG A 124 4.81 5.14 3.97
C ARG A 124 4.36 6.15 2.92
N LEU A 125 5.26 6.63 2.06
CA LEU A 125 4.92 7.54 0.97
C LEU A 125 4.01 6.85 -0.05
N VAL A 126 4.27 5.59 -0.41
CA VAL A 126 3.39 4.81 -1.29
C VAL A 126 1.99 4.69 -0.70
N LEU A 127 1.88 4.40 0.60
CA LEU A 127 0.60 4.23 1.31
C LEU A 127 -0.07 5.55 1.71
N GLY A 128 0.56 6.70 1.47
CA GLY A 128 0.02 8.02 1.79
C GLY A 128 -0.01 8.35 3.29
N ASP A 129 0.74 7.63 4.11
CA ASP A 129 0.77 7.84 5.56
C ASP A 129 1.41 9.18 5.96
N ASN A 130 2.22 9.75 5.07
CA ASN A 130 2.78 11.09 5.25
C ASN A 130 1.72 12.21 5.32
N CYS A 131 0.49 11.94 4.84
CA CYS A 131 -0.64 12.88 4.90
C CYS A 131 -1.51 12.72 6.16
N LYS A 132 -1.24 11.71 7.00
CA LYS A 132 -2.02 11.33 8.20
C LYS A 132 -1.24 11.71 9.46
N LYS A 133 -1.10 13.03 9.73
CA LYS A 133 -0.15 13.55 10.74
C LYS A 133 -0.76 13.84 12.09
N SER A 134 -2.07 14.05 12.20
CA SER A 134 -2.72 14.35 13.47
C SER A 134 -2.95 13.09 14.29
N ASP A 135 -2.98 13.21 15.62
CA ASP A 135 -3.27 12.11 16.52
C ASP A 135 -4.65 11.49 16.25
N ALA A 136 -5.62 12.32 15.86
CA ALA A 136 -6.95 11.90 15.43
C ALA A 136 -6.93 10.94 14.23
N LEU A 137 -5.87 10.96 13.43
CA LEU A 137 -5.72 10.11 12.24
C LEU A 137 -4.83 8.89 12.47
N SER A 138 -4.30 8.69 13.69
CA SER A 138 -3.37 7.62 14.03
C SER A 138 -3.91 6.21 13.70
N GLN A 139 -5.21 6.00 13.88
CA GLN A 139 -5.90 4.75 13.55
C GLN A 139 -5.96 4.44 12.04
N TYR A 140 -5.71 5.42 11.17
CA TYR A 140 -5.70 5.25 9.71
C TYR A 140 -4.30 5.08 9.13
N VAL A 141 -3.25 5.10 9.98
CA VAL A 141 -1.84 4.97 9.58
C VAL A 141 -1.47 3.51 9.49
N PHE A 142 -1.00 3.06 8.32
CA PHE A 142 -0.55 1.68 8.11
C PHE A 142 0.83 1.41 8.71
N ILE A 143 1.72 2.41 8.65
CA ILE A 143 3.09 2.32 9.17
C ILE A 143 3.31 3.46 10.16
N GLN A 144 3.29 3.11 11.43
CA GLN A 144 3.53 4.02 12.53
C GLN A 144 5.01 4.41 12.57
N GLN A 145 5.25 5.70 12.81
CA GLN A 145 6.59 6.26 12.95
C GLN A 145 6.81 6.66 14.41
N HIS A 146 7.86 6.15 15.00
CA HIS A 146 8.29 6.50 16.35
C HIS A 146 9.70 7.09 16.32
N THR A 147 9.87 8.28 16.87
CA THR A 147 11.18 8.93 16.98
C THR A 147 11.53 9.09 18.44
N ALA A 148 12.61 8.47 18.87
CA ALA A 148 13.12 8.54 20.23
C ALA A 148 14.59 8.97 20.25
N SER A 149 15.03 9.63 21.32
CA SER A 149 16.45 9.91 21.51
C SER A 149 17.19 8.65 21.94
N TYR A 150 18.48 8.59 21.65
CA TYR A 150 19.32 7.50 22.13
C TYR A 150 19.37 7.46 23.66
N ASN A 151 19.32 8.62 24.32
CA ASN A 151 19.25 8.71 25.78
C ASN A 151 17.96 8.13 26.35
N ASP A 152 16.83 8.29 25.66
CA ASP A 152 15.54 7.71 26.10
C ASP A 152 15.53 6.18 25.99
N ILE A 153 16.26 5.65 25.01
CA ILE A 153 16.30 4.20 24.74
C ILE A 153 17.35 3.51 25.63
N PHE A 154 18.55 4.08 25.73
CA PHE A 154 19.70 3.41 26.35
C PHE A 154 20.13 4.05 27.69
N GLY A 155 19.56 5.17 28.07
CA GLY A 155 19.98 5.96 29.20
C GLY A 155 21.23 6.82 28.92
N SER A 156 21.59 7.70 29.85
CA SER A 156 22.80 8.53 29.75
C SER A 156 24.06 7.65 29.82
N GLY A 157 25.06 7.95 29.00
CA GLY A 157 26.34 7.24 29.01
C GLY A 157 26.42 6.01 28.14
N HIS A 158 25.49 5.85 27.17
CA HIS A 158 25.47 4.71 26.22
C HIS A 158 26.72 4.61 25.35
N GLY A 159 27.56 5.63 25.22
CA GLY A 159 28.82 5.60 24.51
C GLY A 159 28.69 5.48 22.97
N LEU A 160 27.49 5.64 22.42
CA LEU A 160 27.26 5.62 20.99
C LEU A 160 27.64 6.99 20.40
N GLU A 161 28.64 7.02 19.53
CA GLU A 161 28.95 8.19 18.72
C GLU A 161 28.00 8.21 17.53
N THR A 162 26.99 9.09 17.54
CA THR A 162 26.02 9.23 16.48
C THR A 162 26.00 10.66 15.97
N TYR A 163 25.82 10.84 14.66
CA TYR A 163 25.64 12.16 14.07
C TYR A 163 24.27 12.78 14.40
N GLU A 164 23.31 11.95 14.79
CA GLU A 164 21.96 12.34 15.16
C GLU A 164 21.63 11.88 16.57
N ASP A 165 21.05 12.77 17.37
CA ASP A 165 20.65 12.47 18.76
C ASP A 165 19.40 11.59 18.85
N LYS A 166 18.68 11.41 17.74
CA LYS A 166 17.41 10.70 17.68
C LYS A 166 17.42 9.64 16.59
N LYS A 167 16.72 8.54 16.85
CA LYS A 167 16.47 7.48 15.88
C LYS A 167 14.97 7.38 15.59
N THR A 168 14.64 7.38 14.33
CA THR A 168 13.28 7.05 13.87
C THR A 168 13.19 5.57 13.57
N THR A 169 12.21 4.93 14.17
CA THR A 169 11.82 3.53 13.91
C THR A 169 10.43 3.48 13.33
N TYR A 170 10.16 2.42 12.59
CA TYR A 170 8.87 2.21 11.95
C TYR A 170 8.28 0.89 12.41
N LYS A 171 6.97 0.87 12.59
CA LYS A 171 6.22 -0.33 12.98
C LYS A 171 4.97 -0.43 12.13
N LEU A 172 4.78 -1.58 11.50
CA LEU A 172 3.55 -1.90 10.80
C LEU A 172 2.40 -2.00 11.81
N ALA A 173 1.24 -1.41 11.49
CA ALA A 173 0.05 -1.54 12.31
C ALA A 173 -0.33 -3.03 12.47
N ASP A 174 -0.79 -3.42 13.64
CA ASP A 174 -1.13 -4.82 13.91
C ASP A 174 -2.36 -5.24 13.10
N PHE A 175 -2.23 -6.31 12.32
CA PHE A 175 -3.33 -6.88 11.55
C PHE A 175 -4.41 -7.55 12.41
N ASN A 176 -4.11 -7.84 13.68
CA ASN A 176 -5.08 -8.44 14.60
C ASN A 176 -5.85 -7.39 15.42
N ASP A 177 -5.44 -6.13 15.34
CA ASP A 177 -6.14 -5.03 15.98
C ASP A 177 -7.23 -4.51 15.04
N GLU A 178 -8.50 -4.79 15.37
CA GLU A 178 -9.66 -4.39 14.58
C GLU A 178 -9.79 -2.86 14.43
N SER A 179 -9.18 -2.08 15.32
CA SER A 179 -9.15 -0.62 15.23
C SER A 179 -8.07 -0.09 14.28
N ALA A 180 -7.10 -0.92 13.91
CA ALA A 180 -5.99 -0.51 13.06
C ALA A 180 -6.42 -0.22 11.61
N ALA A 181 -5.56 0.52 10.89
CA ALA A 181 -5.79 0.98 9.53
C ALA A 181 -6.23 -0.12 8.55
N TRP A 182 -5.78 -1.36 8.77
CA TRP A 182 -6.13 -2.50 7.92
C TRP A 182 -7.62 -2.78 7.86
N HIS A 183 -8.36 -2.53 8.95
CA HIS A 183 -9.80 -2.74 9.08
C HIS A 183 -10.64 -1.48 8.79
N GLN A 184 -9.97 -0.36 8.46
CA GLN A 184 -10.60 0.93 8.22
C GLN A 184 -10.67 1.26 6.72
N PRO A 185 -11.85 1.19 6.06
CA PRO A 185 -11.97 1.54 4.64
C PRO A 185 -11.46 2.95 4.30
N LEU A 186 -11.58 3.90 5.25
CA LEU A 186 -11.08 5.26 5.08
C LEU A 186 -9.55 5.32 4.95
N ALA A 187 -8.81 4.40 5.58
CA ALA A 187 -7.36 4.33 5.46
C ALA A 187 -6.92 4.06 4.01
N TYR A 188 -7.63 3.15 3.31
CA TYR A 188 -7.38 2.84 1.90
C TYR A 188 -7.82 3.97 0.97
N LYS A 189 -8.98 4.58 1.24
CA LYS A 189 -9.46 5.76 0.47
C LYS A 189 -8.47 6.91 0.56
N ALA A 190 -7.89 7.13 1.74
CA ALA A 190 -6.91 8.18 1.98
C ALA A 190 -5.59 7.98 1.19
N ILE A 191 -5.31 6.78 0.68
CA ILE A 191 -4.16 6.55 -0.22
C ILE A 191 -4.30 7.42 -1.48
N TYR A 192 -5.50 7.49 -2.06
CA TYR A 192 -5.76 8.22 -3.30
C TYR A 192 -6.55 9.52 -3.14
N ASP A 193 -7.11 9.75 -1.96
CA ASP A 193 -7.87 10.97 -1.64
C ASP A 193 -7.73 11.33 -0.15
N ALA A 194 -6.70 12.12 0.18
CA ALA A 194 -6.47 12.56 1.56
C ALA A 194 -7.60 13.44 2.12
N THR A 195 -8.50 13.98 1.27
CA THR A 195 -9.58 14.86 1.73
C THR A 195 -10.64 14.11 2.54
N VAL A 196 -10.76 12.79 2.38
CA VAL A 196 -11.73 11.96 3.11
C VAL A 196 -11.49 11.98 4.63
N LEU A 197 -10.25 12.28 5.06
CA LEU A 197 -9.88 12.36 6.48
C LEU A 197 -10.14 13.74 7.10
N LYS A 198 -10.37 14.80 6.31
CA LYS A 198 -10.64 16.15 6.83
C LYS A 198 -11.90 16.24 7.66
N ALA A 199 -12.90 15.42 7.36
CA ALA A 199 -14.14 15.37 8.14
C ALA A 199 -13.91 14.78 9.53
N VAL A 200 -13.02 13.80 9.63
CA VAL A 200 -12.63 13.16 10.90
C VAL A 200 -11.88 14.16 11.78
N GLU A 201 -10.90 14.89 11.22
CA GLU A 201 -10.14 15.91 11.96
C GLU A 201 -11.03 17.03 12.51
N LYS A 202 -12.07 17.43 11.77
CA LYS A 202 -13.00 18.48 12.22
C LYS A 202 -13.92 18.02 13.34
N SER A 203 -14.38 16.78 13.33
CA SER A 203 -15.26 16.25 14.39
C SER A 203 -14.51 16.11 15.72
N THR A 204 -13.26 15.70 15.69
CA THR A 204 -12.43 15.54 16.90
C THR A 204 -12.11 16.89 17.55
N ASN A 205 -11.79 17.92 16.74
CA ASN A 205 -11.52 19.27 17.26
C ASN A 205 -12.76 19.97 17.86
N SER A 206 -13.97 19.61 17.41
CA SER A 206 -15.21 20.18 17.97
C SER A 206 -15.59 19.59 19.32
N ASP A 207 -15.20 18.36 19.59
CA ASP A 207 -15.47 17.68 20.86
C ASP A 207 -14.52 18.19 21.97
N ASP A 208 -13.25 18.45 21.64
CA ASP A 208 -12.26 19.04 22.58
C ASP A 208 -12.60 20.48 22.99
N GLU A 209 -13.22 21.28 22.11
CA GLU A 209 -13.65 22.65 22.45
C GLU A 209 -14.88 22.68 23.37
N GLN A 210 -15.74 21.64 23.34
CA GLN A 210 -16.89 21.56 24.23
C GLN A 210 -16.53 21.07 25.64
N GLU A 211 -15.54 20.22 25.81
CA GLU A 211 -15.06 19.82 27.14
C GLU A 211 -14.31 20.94 27.87
N SER A 212 -13.57 21.79 27.14
CA SER A 212 -12.84 22.90 27.74
C SER A 212 -13.71 24.10 28.14
N SER A 213 -14.99 24.16 27.68
CA SER A 213 -15.91 25.24 28.03
C SER A 213 -16.82 24.93 29.24
N ASN A 214 -16.74 23.71 29.78
CA ASN A 214 -17.53 23.25 30.94
C ASN A 214 -16.70 23.07 32.23
N LEU A 215 -15.51 23.64 32.30
CA LEU A 215 -14.64 23.73 33.47
C LEU A 215 -14.44 25.19 33.89
#